data_70b456422459f60d9fff9ba6c42ce956
#
_entry.id   70b456422459f60d9fff9ba6c42ce956
#
_cell.length_a   1.000
_cell.length_b   1.000
_cell.length_c   1.000
_cell.angle_alpha   90.00
_cell.angle_beta   90.00
_cell.angle_gamma   90.00
#
_symmetry.space_group_name_H-M   'P 1'
#
loop_
_entity.id
_entity.type
_entity.pdbx_description
1 polymer ?
#
loop_
_entity_poly.entity_id
_entity_poly.type
_entity_poly.pdbx_seq_one_letter_code
_entity_poly.pdbx_strand_id
1 'polypeptide(L)'
;MTKTMRGTGTWILGAALAGVLLSMPQMSWGAARSSGAVAQSQSDNTLSSEATARLDKKQFHDVKVTVDNGIATLTGTVDLYEYKGDAGTRVLHAKGVTAVRNEIQVAGPSVSDSQLRNELSKKLTYDRVGYGNVFDAITVEVENGVVTLGGHAHDYPNRNSALAVVATTPGVKDLIDNIEVDPVSPMDWQTRVAVARAVYGYPALNRYAIDPAMPIRISVQNGNVALYGEVDSQADKEAAFLRANGVPGVFSVKNYLQVAGQPAEKTK
;
A
#
# COMPACT_ATOMS: atom_id res chain seq x y z
N MET A 1 54.53 0.75 8.02
CA MET A 1 55.21 2.01 8.45
C MET A 1 54.14 2.82 9.19
N THR A 2 54.04 2.63 10.45
CA THR A 2 54.53 3.36 11.63
C THR A 2 54.41 4.89 11.54
N LYS A 3 53.55 5.53 12.34
CA LYS A 3 54.01 6.35 13.43
C LYS A 3 52.89 6.91 14.31
N THR A 4 52.89 6.44 15.54
CA THR A 4 52.30 6.97 16.76
C THR A 4 52.93 8.31 17.13
N MET A 5 52.20 9.25 17.75
CA MET A 5 52.76 10.11 18.80
C MET A 5 51.71 10.57 19.80
N ARG A 6 52.00 10.25 21.05
CA ARG A 6 51.41 10.75 22.30
C ARG A 6 51.97 12.15 22.63
N GLY A 7 51.19 12.96 23.34
CA GLY A 7 51.66 14.17 23.99
C GLY A 7 50.79 14.54 25.18
N THR A 8 51.27 14.18 26.36
CA THR A 8 50.80 14.57 27.70
C THR A 8 51.24 16.00 28.02
N GLY A 9 50.44 16.74 28.79
CA GLY A 9 50.85 18.05 29.33
C GLY A 9 49.87 18.55 30.40
N THR A 10 50.18 18.13 31.65
CA THR A 10 49.59 18.63 32.90
C THR A 10 50.25 19.97 33.25
N TRP A 11 49.47 21.00 33.62
CA TRP A 11 49.96 22.08 34.48
C TRP A 11 48.86 22.51 35.47
N ILE A 12 49.17 22.35 36.73
CA ILE A 12 48.49 22.89 37.92
C ILE A 12 49.11 24.25 38.22
N LEU A 13 48.30 25.24 38.47
CA LEU A 13 48.69 26.34 39.37
C LEU A 13 47.42 27.05 39.89
N GLY A 14 47.29 27.04 41.21
CA GLY A 14 46.23 27.67 41.94
C GLY A 14 46.49 29.17 42.19
N ALA A 15 45.40 29.87 42.44
CA ALA A 15 45.37 31.11 43.16
C ALA A 15 44.02 31.26 43.86
N ALA A 16 44.05 31.25 45.17
CA ALA A 16 42.95 31.60 46.06
C ALA A 16 42.77 33.11 46.07
N LEU A 17 41.51 33.60 45.99
CA LEU A 17 41.14 34.92 46.46
C LEU A 17 39.73 34.94 47.05
N ALA A 18 39.63 35.51 48.20
CA ALA A 18 38.54 35.51 49.14
C ALA A 18 37.31 36.31 48.71
N GLY A 19 36.17 35.83 49.06
CA GLY A 19 35.01 36.45 49.72
C GLY A 19 34.42 37.71 49.16
N VAL A 20 33.17 37.56 48.58
CA VAL A 20 32.04 38.47 48.86
C VAL A 20 30.79 37.62 48.81
N LEU A 21 30.11 37.41 49.93
CA LEU A 21 28.76 36.89 50.04
C LEU A 21 27.79 37.95 49.57
N LEU A 22 27.35 37.88 48.31
CA LEU A 22 26.11 38.55 47.85
C LEU A 22 25.01 37.48 47.92
N SER A 23 24.09 37.70 48.87
CA SER A 23 22.81 36.96 48.95
C SER A 23 21.95 37.29 47.74
N MET A 24 21.95 36.39 46.75
CA MET A 24 20.94 36.42 45.68
C MET A 24 19.65 35.73 46.13
N PRO A 25 18.46 36.31 45.88
CA PRO A 25 17.22 35.61 46.16
C PRO A 25 17.14 34.36 45.30
N GLN A 26 16.93 33.24 45.95
CA GLN A 26 16.59 32.00 45.25
C GLN A 26 15.24 32.13 44.58
N MET A 27 15.23 32.51 43.30
CA MET A 27 14.04 32.34 42.47
C MET A 27 13.78 30.84 42.33
N SER A 28 12.70 30.36 42.94
CA SER A 28 12.17 29.01 42.82
C SER A 28 11.62 28.78 41.41
N TRP A 29 12.44 28.26 40.54
CA TRP A 29 12.05 27.86 39.18
C TRP A 29 11.35 26.48 39.12
N GLY A 30 10.94 25.96 40.29
CA GLY A 30 10.35 24.61 40.38
C GLY A 30 8.86 24.50 40.09
N ALA A 31 8.09 25.62 40.15
CA ALA A 31 6.61 25.54 40.08
C ALA A 31 6.01 25.69 38.69
N ALA A 32 6.73 26.25 37.71
CA ALA A 32 6.18 26.51 36.38
C ALA A 32 6.23 25.27 35.43
N ARG A 33 7.08 24.29 35.71
CA ARG A 33 7.16 23.08 34.88
C ARG A 33 6.13 22.00 35.23
N SER A 34 5.63 21.97 36.46
CA SER A 34 4.63 20.99 36.89
C SER A 34 3.22 21.31 36.42
N SER A 35 2.84 22.61 36.37
CA SER A 35 1.51 23.02 35.93
C SER A 35 1.30 22.83 34.41
N GLY A 36 2.32 23.04 33.60
CA GLY A 36 2.28 22.78 32.17
C GLY A 36 2.13 21.28 31.85
N ALA A 37 2.88 20.42 32.51
CA ALA A 37 2.80 18.97 32.32
C ALA A 37 1.46 18.38 32.76
N VAL A 38 0.87 18.86 33.84
CA VAL A 38 -0.46 18.41 34.32
C VAL A 38 -1.57 18.90 33.39
N ALA A 39 -1.52 20.13 32.89
CA ALA A 39 -2.49 20.65 31.94
C ALA A 39 -2.43 19.91 30.60
N GLN A 40 -1.22 19.55 30.13
CA GLN A 40 -1.02 18.78 28.90
C GLN A 40 -1.54 17.34 29.04
N SER A 41 -1.24 16.65 30.14
CA SER A 41 -1.74 15.30 30.39
C SER A 41 -3.28 15.24 30.51
N GLN A 42 -3.93 16.28 31.06
CA GLN A 42 -5.38 16.38 31.08
C GLN A 42 -5.97 16.60 29.69
N SER A 43 -5.32 17.41 28.85
CA SER A 43 -5.69 17.56 27.44
C SER A 43 -5.58 16.26 26.68
N ASP A 44 -4.49 15.52 26.82
CA ASP A 44 -4.24 14.26 26.12
C ASP A 44 -5.20 13.17 26.58
N ASN A 45 -5.59 13.12 27.86
CA ASN A 45 -6.63 12.21 28.35
C ASN A 45 -8.00 12.51 27.74
N THR A 46 -8.36 13.78 27.58
CA THR A 46 -9.61 14.18 26.94
C THR A 46 -9.60 13.80 25.46
N LEU A 47 -8.49 14.05 24.76
CA LEU A 47 -8.31 13.68 23.36
C LEU A 47 -8.34 12.15 23.18
N SER A 48 -7.75 11.39 24.10
CA SER A 48 -7.80 9.92 24.10
C SER A 48 -9.22 9.40 24.22
N SER A 49 -10.03 10.02 25.10
CA SER A 49 -11.44 9.66 25.28
C SER A 49 -12.28 9.97 24.02
N GLU A 50 -12.10 11.15 23.43
CA GLU A 50 -12.77 11.51 22.17
C GLU A 50 -12.35 10.62 20.99
N ALA A 51 -11.06 10.30 20.89
CA ALA A 51 -10.54 9.39 19.87
C ALA A 51 -11.08 7.97 20.04
N THR A 52 -11.17 7.48 21.28
CA THR A 52 -11.76 6.17 21.62
C THR A 52 -13.25 6.13 21.25
N ALA A 53 -14.01 7.21 21.50
CA ALA A 53 -15.42 7.29 21.12
C ALA A 53 -15.64 7.17 19.60
N ARG A 54 -14.66 7.48 18.76
CA ARG A 54 -14.72 7.27 17.30
C ARG A 54 -14.67 5.79 16.91
N LEU A 55 -14.19 4.94 17.82
CA LEU A 55 -14.07 3.49 17.65
C LEU A 55 -15.19 2.71 18.35
N ASP A 56 -16.33 3.36 18.65
CA ASP A 56 -17.51 2.71 19.26
C ASP A 56 -18.26 1.83 18.24
N LYS A 57 -17.56 0.77 17.77
CA LYS A 57 -18.12 -0.28 16.93
C LYS A 57 -17.52 -1.62 17.30
N LYS A 58 -18.31 -2.69 17.12
CA LYS A 58 -17.95 -4.06 17.51
C LYS A 58 -16.58 -4.50 16.96
N GLN A 59 -16.25 -4.14 15.72
CA GLN A 59 -14.98 -4.51 15.07
C GLN A 59 -13.73 -3.87 15.70
N PHE A 60 -13.89 -2.89 16.60
CA PHE A 60 -12.79 -2.17 17.26
C PHE A 60 -12.71 -2.44 18.76
N HIS A 61 -13.47 -3.43 19.29
CA HIS A 61 -13.56 -3.66 20.73
C HIS A 61 -12.22 -3.97 21.40
N ASP A 62 -11.27 -4.54 20.67
CA ASP A 62 -9.91 -4.86 21.14
C ASP A 62 -8.87 -3.78 20.81
N VAL A 63 -9.31 -2.65 20.23
CA VAL A 63 -8.43 -1.53 19.89
C VAL A 63 -8.35 -0.55 21.06
N LYS A 64 -7.12 -0.17 21.44
CA LYS A 64 -6.82 0.84 22.44
C LYS A 64 -6.22 2.07 21.78
N VAL A 65 -6.61 3.25 22.30
CA VAL A 65 -6.11 4.54 21.83
C VAL A 65 -5.40 5.24 22.98
N THR A 66 -4.20 5.71 22.74
CA THR A 66 -3.47 6.65 23.61
C THR A 66 -3.10 7.88 22.80
N VAL A 67 -3.17 9.05 23.42
CA VAL A 67 -2.77 10.30 22.77
C VAL A 67 -1.66 10.95 23.57
N ASP A 68 -0.63 11.39 22.87
CA ASP A 68 0.48 12.16 23.41
C ASP A 68 0.81 13.30 22.46
N ASN A 69 0.74 14.55 22.93
CA ASN A 69 1.02 15.75 22.14
C ASN A 69 0.22 15.81 20.82
N GLY A 70 -1.05 15.35 20.82
CA GLY A 70 -1.90 15.32 19.62
C GLY A 70 -1.58 14.16 18.65
N ILE A 71 -0.63 13.29 18.97
CA ILE A 71 -0.34 12.07 18.21
C ILE A 71 -1.09 10.90 18.85
N ALA A 72 -2.05 10.31 18.13
CA ALA A 72 -2.78 9.14 18.59
C ALA A 72 -2.03 7.86 18.21
N THR A 73 -1.76 7.00 19.18
CA THR A 73 -1.24 5.64 18.95
C THR A 73 -2.35 4.63 19.14
N LEU A 74 -2.61 3.82 18.11
CA LEU A 74 -3.58 2.74 18.11
C LEU A 74 -2.86 1.42 18.30
N THR A 75 -3.29 0.61 19.27
CA THR A 75 -2.75 -0.73 19.56
C THR A 75 -3.89 -1.73 19.73
N GLY A 76 -3.57 -3.01 19.73
CA GLY A 76 -4.55 -4.08 19.87
C GLY A 76 -4.76 -4.84 18.56
N THR A 77 -5.95 -5.45 18.41
CA THR A 77 -6.21 -6.37 17.29
C THR A 77 -7.53 -6.07 16.59
N VAL A 78 -7.61 -6.43 15.31
CA VAL A 78 -8.83 -6.44 14.48
C VAL A 78 -8.85 -7.71 13.62
N ASP A 79 -10.04 -8.12 13.17
CA ASP A 79 -10.21 -9.34 12.38
C ASP A 79 -9.81 -9.18 10.90
N LEU A 80 -9.96 -7.97 10.33
CA LEU A 80 -9.69 -7.68 8.92
C LEU A 80 -8.73 -6.50 8.76
N TYR A 81 -7.94 -6.53 7.70
CA TYR A 81 -7.03 -5.43 7.37
C TYR A 81 -7.76 -4.10 7.13
N GLU A 82 -8.94 -4.16 6.51
CA GLU A 82 -9.81 -2.98 6.32
C GLU A 82 -10.08 -2.25 7.64
N TYR A 83 -10.32 -2.99 8.73
CA TYR A 83 -10.63 -2.39 10.03
C TYR A 83 -9.42 -1.66 10.65
N LYS A 84 -8.19 -2.13 10.38
CA LYS A 84 -6.96 -1.41 10.76
C LYS A 84 -6.91 -0.02 10.10
N GLY A 85 -7.20 0.07 8.80
CA GLY A 85 -7.24 1.33 8.06
C GLY A 85 -8.39 2.25 8.50
N ASP A 86 -9.59 1.68 8.67
CA ASP A 86 -10.79 2.42 9.12
C ASP A 86 -10.60 2.99 10.54
N ALA A 87 -10.00 2.22 11.46
CA ALA A 87 -9.66 2.72 12.80
C ALA A 87 -8.74 3.94 12.74
N GLY A 88 -7.66 3.86 11.96
CA GLY A 88 -6.72 4.97 11.78
C GLY A 88 -7.40 6.24 11.23
N THR A 89 -8.21 6.07 10.19
CA THR A 89 -8.94 7.17 9.56
C THR A 89 -9.94 7.82 10.52
N ARG A 90 -10.70 7.03 11.28
CA ARG A 90 -11.67 7.54 12.26
C ARG A 90 -11.01 8.36 13.34
N VAL A 91 -9.90 7.87 13.87
CA VAL A 91 -9.15 8.55 14.94
C VAL A 91 -8.47 9.82 14.42
N LEU A 92 -7.96 9.82 13.20
CA LEU A 92 -7.38 11.01 12.59
C LEU A 92 -8.39 12.18 12.48
N HIS A 93 -9.69 11.86 12.34
CA HIS A 93 -10.77 12.86 12.33
C HIS A 93 -11.27 13.26 13.72
N ALA A 94 -10.67 12.77 14.81
CA ALA A 94 -10.99 13.26 16.15
C ALA A 94 -10.40 14.64 16.36
N LYS A 95 -11.16 15.53 17.03
CA LYS A 95 -10.75 16.90 17.25
C LYS A 95 -9.46 16.95 18.08
N GLY A 96 -8.45 17.66 17.60
CA GLY A 96 -7.15 17.83 18.27
C GLY A 96 -6.13 16.71 17.99
N VAL A 97 -6.50 15.64 17.28
CA VAL A 97 -5.54 14.66 16.76
C VAL A 97 -4.91 15.22 15.48
N THR A 98 -3.59 15.27 15.45
CA THR A 98 -2.80 15.80 14.32
C THR A 98 -2.15 14.70 13.49
N ALA A 99 -1.87 13.54 14.13
CA ALA A 99 -1.29 12.38 13.48
C ALA A 99 -1.74 11.08 14.17
N VAL A 100 -1.72 9.97 13.42
CA VAL A 100 -2.04 8.64 13.93
C VAL A 100 -0.88 7.69 13.68
N ARG A 101 -0.43 7.02 14.74
CA ARG A 101 0.46 5.86 14.68
C ARG A 101 -0.38 4.59 14.83
N ASN A 102 -0.54 3.87 13.74
CA ASN A 102 -1.41 2.70 13.71
C ASN A 102 -0.59 1.41 13.86
N GLU A 103 -0.53 0.90 15.09
CA GLU A 103 0.18 -0.33 15.48
C GLU A 103 -0.79 -1.51 15.68
N ILE A 104 -2.03 -1.40 15.17
CA ILE A 104 -3.02 -2.46 15.21
C ILE A 104 -2.50 -3.69 14.45
N GLN A 105 -2.64 -4.87 15.06
CA GLN A 105 -2.35 -6.15 14.42
C GLN A 105 -3.63 -6.76 13.86
N VAL A 106 -3.55 -7.42 12.71
CA VAL A 106 -4.68 -8.18 12.18
C VAL A 106 -4.59 -9.62 12.70
N ALA A 107 -5.58 -10.00 13.51
CA ALA A 107 -5.69 -11.30 14.18
C ALA A 107 -6.70 -12.23 13.51
N GLY A 108 -6.91 -12.10 12.20
CA GLY A 108 -7.82 -12.95 11.42
C GLY A 108 -7.37 -14.42 11.35
N PRO A 109 -8.16 -15.28 10.70
CA PRO A 109 -7.87 -16.70 10.61
C PRO A 109 -6.50 -16.96 9.97
N SER A 110 -5.80 -17.98 10.47
CA SER A 110 -4.54 -18.42 9.88
C SER A 110 -4.84 -19.19 8.58
N VAL A 111 -4.47 -18.57 7.46
CA VAL A 111 -4.60 -19.15 6.11
C VAL A 111 -3.19 -19.31 5.54
N SER A 112 -2.92 -20.40 4.82
CA SER A 112 -1.63 -20.53 4.15
C SER A 112 -1.49 -19.54 2.99
N ASP A 113 -0.28 -19.06 2.72
CA ASP A 113 -0.03 -18.09 1.65
C ASP A 113 -0.52 -18.57 0.29
N SER A 114 -0.40 -19.87 0.01
CA SER A 114 -0.90 -20.47 -1.23
C SER A 114 -2.43 -20.44 -1.34
N GLN A 115 -3.13 -20.75 -0.24
CA GLN A 115 -4.60 -20.66 -0.19
C GLN A 115 -5.07 -19.22 -0.32
N LEU A 116 -4.45 -18.29 0.43
CA LEU A 116 -4.78 -16.87 0.37
C LEU A 116 -4.54 -16.29 -1.04
N ARG A 117 -3.40 -16.63 -1.68
CA ARG A 117 -3.13 -16.21 -3.05
C ARG A 117 -4.18 -16.72 -4.03
N ASN A 118 -4.56 -18.00 -3.93
CA ASN A 118 -5.58 -18.59 -4.81
C ASN A 118 -6.95 -17.94 -4.59
N GLU A 119 -7.34 -17.65 -3.35
CA GLU A 119 -8.58 -16.97 -3.04
C GLU A 119 -8.58 -15.54 -3.59
N LEU A 120 -7.51 -14.78 -3.35
CA LEU A 120 -7.37 -13.41 -3.84
C LEU A 120 -7.37 -13.36 -5.37
N SER A 121 -6.68 -14.28 -6.03
CA SER A 121 -6.68 -14.36 -7.49
C SER A 121 -8.09 -14.59 -8.04
N LYS A 122 -8.87 -15.47 -7.42
CA LYS A 122 -10.29 -15.68 -7.79
C LYS A 122 -11.12 -14.43 -7.54
N LYS A 123 -11.05 -13.82 -6.37
CA LYS A 123 -11.81 -12.61 -6.04
C LYS A 123 -11.46 -11.44 -6.98
N LEU A 124 -10.18 -11.20 -7.23
CA LEU A 124 -9.74 -10.16 -8.16
C LEU A 124 -10.23 -10.40 -9.59
N THR A 125 -10.46 -11.66 -9.96
CA THR A 125 -10.96 -12.04 -11.28
C THR A 125 -12.49 -11.94 -11.37
N TYR A 126 -13.22 -12.41 -10.36
CA TYR A 126 -14.67 -12.60 -10.46
C TYR A 126 -15.51 -11.55 -9.70
N ASP A 127 -14.96 -10.96 -8.64
CA ASP A 127 -15.70 -10.00 -7.80
C ASP A 127 -15.56 -8.54 -8.30
N ARG A 128 -14.76 -8.31 -9.33
CA ARG A 128 -14.57 -7.01 -9.97
C ARG A 128 -15.42 -6.91 -11.23
N VAL A 129 -16.14 -5.79 -11.37
CA VAL A 129 -17.10 -5.56 -12.46
C VAL A 129 -16.48 -4.68 -13.54
N GLY A 130 -16.85 -4.92 -14.81
CA GLY A 130 -16.48 -4.09 -15.95
C GLY A 130 -15.21 -4.53 -16.68
N TYR A 131 -14.46 -3.54 -17.19
CA TYR A 131 -13.24 -3.80 -17.99
C TYR A 131 -12.01 -4.16 -17.14
N GLY A 132 -12.13 -4.25 -15.82
CA GLY A 132 -11.00 -4.53 -14.93
C GLY A 132 -10.20 -5.78 -15.30
N ASN A 133 -10.86 -6.83 -15.76
CA ASN A 133 -10.15 -8.07 -16.13
C ASN A 133 -9.41 -7.98 -17.47
N VAL A 134 -9.84 -7.09 -18.36
CA VAL A 134 -9.23 -6.91 -19.70
C VAL A 134 -8.17 -5.81 -19.69
N PHE A 135 -8.40 -4.75 -18.93
CA PHE A 135 -7.55 -3.57 -18.96
C PHE A 135 -6.60 -3.44 -17.75
N ASP A 136 -6.76 -4.29 -16.75
CA ASP A 136 -5.88 -4.33 -15.60
C ASP A 136 -5.00 -5.58 -15.62
N ALA A 137 -3.71 -5.41 -15.46
CA ALA A 137 -2.74 -6.50 -15.31
C ALA A 137 -2.20 -6.52 -13.86
N ILE A 138 -3.09 -6.83 -12.90
CA ILE A 138 -2.73 -6.84 -11.48
C ILE A 138 -2.12 -8.20 -11.10
N THR A 139 -0.98 -8.16 -10.43
CA THR A 139 -0.29 -9.33 -9.88
C THR A 139 -0.49 -9.41 -8.37
N VAL A 140 -0.50 -10.63 -7.82
CA VAL A 140 -0.69 -10.92 -6.40
C VAL A 140 0.45 -11.80 -5.92
N GLU A 141 1.18 -11.31 -4.94
CA GLU A 141 2.16 -12.10 -4.19
C GLU A 141 1.76 -12.14 -2.73
N VAL A 142 1.97 -13.28 -2.07
CA VAL A 142 1.63 -13.45 -0.65
C VAL A 142 2.80 -14.10 0.05
N GLU A 143 3.25 -13.47 1.13
CA GLU A 143 4.30 -13.98 2.01
C GLU A 143 3.95 -13.71 3.47
N ASN A 144 3.82 -14.76 4.29
CA ASN A 144 3.46 -14.69 5.72
C ASN A 144 2.15 -13.92 6.00
N GLY A 145 1.19 -13.96 5.05
CA GLY A 145 -0.07 -13.23 5.11
C GLY A 145 0.04 -11.75 4.69
N VAL A 146 1.24 -11.26 4.35
CA VAL A 146 1.44 -9.95 3.72
C VAL A 146 1.17 -10.09 2.23
N VAL A 147 0.23 -9.30 1.72
CA VAL A 147 -0.15 -9.29 0.31
C VAL A 147 0.51 -8.12 -0.39
N THR A 148 1.24 -8.40 -1.47
CA THR A 148 1.77 -7.37 -2.37
C THR A 148 0.99 -7.41 -3.67
N LEU A 149 0.32 -6.31 -3.99
CA LEU A 149 -0.28 -6.08 -5.29
C LEU A 149 0.68 -5.28 -6.16
N GLY A 150 0.88 -5.71 -7.39
CA GLY A 150 1.70 -5.02 -8.38
C GLY A 150 1.04 -5.00 -9.75
N GLY A 151 1.81 -4.64 -10.78
CA GLY A 151 1.31 -4.55 -12.15
C GLY A 151 0.60 -3.23 -12.46
N HIS A 152 -0.37 -3.25 -13.36
CA HIS A 152 -1.01 -2.05 -13.91
C HIS A 152 -2.52 -2.06 -13.75
N ALA A 153 -3.09 -0.92 -13.36
CA ALA A 153 -4.53 -0.62 -13.43
C ALA A 153 -4.77 0.52 -14.41
N HIS A 154 -5.83 0.45 -15.19
CA HIS A 154 -6.13 1.46 -16.21
C HIS A 154 -6.69 2.76 -15.61
N ASP A 155 -7.12 2.76 -14.36
CA ASP A 155 -7.56 3.95 -13.63
C ASP A 155 -7.50 3.75 -12.10
N TYR A 156 -7.63 4.84 -11.35
CA TYR A 156 -7.67 4.82 -9.89
C TYR A 156 -8.85 4.04 -9.29
N PRO A 157 -10.09 4.13 -9.80
CA PRO A 157 -11.19 3.31 -9.31
C PRO A 157 -10.91 1.81 -9.36
N ASN A 158 -10.30 1.32 -10.44
CA ASN A 158 -9.93 -0.08 -10.58
C ASN A 158 -8.82 -0.51 -9.62
N ARG A 159 -7.77 0.33 -9.46
CA ARG A 159 -6.75 0.12 -8.41
C ARG A 159 -7.38 0.04 -7.02
N ASN A 160 -8.23 1.03 -6.68
CA ASN A 160 -8.86 1.08 -5.36
C ASN A 160 -9.82 -0.10 -5.13
N SER A 161 -10.52 -0.56 -6.17
CA SER A 161 -11.34 -1.76 -6.13
C SER A 161 -10.51 -3.01 -5.80
N ALA A 162 -9.33 -3.15 -6.42
CA ALA A 162 -8.43 -4.26 -6.13
C ALA A 162 -7.93 -4.24 -4.69
N LEU A 163 -7.51 -3.06 -4.18
CA LEU A 163 -7.10 -2.89 -2.79
C LEU A 163 -8.24 -3.22 -1.81
N ALA A 164 -9.47 -2.81 -2.10
CA ALA A 164 -10.64 -3.09 -1.26
C ALA A 164 -10.94 -4.59 -1.19
N VAL A 165 -10.86 -5.31 -2.32
CA VAL A 165 -11.03 -6.78 -2.36
C VAL A 165 -10.02 -7.46 -1.44
N VAL A 166 -8.75 -7.04 -1.49
CA VAL A 166 -7.71 -7.60 -0.63
C VAL A 166 -7.94 -7.23 0.83
N ALA A 167 -8.21 -5.96 1.12
CA ALA A 167 -8.37 -5.46 2.49
C ALA A 167 -9.53 -6.13 3.26
N THR A 168 -10.58 -6.57 2.54
CA THR A 168 -11.75 -7.25 3.10
C THR A 168 -11.62 -8.78 3.14
N THR A 169 -10.52 -9.35 2.62
CA THR A 169 -10.32 -10.80 2.60
C THR A 169 -9.70 -11.29 3.92
N PRO A 170 -10.33 -12.25 4.61
CA PRO A 170 -9.78 -12.84 5.82
C PRO A 170 -8.42 -13.52 5.57
N GLY A 171 -7.50 -13.39 6.52
CA GLY A 171 -6.14 -13.93 6.42
C GLY A 171 -5.11 -12.92 5.91
N VAL A 172 -5.53 -11.80 5.35
CA VAL A 172 -4.65 -10.69 5.00
C VAL A 172 -4.21 -9.96 6.26
N LYS A 173 -2.91 -9.97 6.56
CA LYS A 173 -2.32 -9.29 7.73
C LYS A 173 -1.81 -7.91 7.41
N ASP A 174 -1.29 -7.72 6.20
CA ASP A 174 -0.82 -6.43 5.69
C ASP A 174 -0.94 -6.38 4.18
N LEU A 175 -0.96 -5.16 3.61
CA LEU A 175 -1.15 -4.90 2.19
C LEU A 175 -0.13 -3.88 1.69
N ILE A 176 0.68 -4.30 0.71
CA ILE A 176 1.63 -3.45 0.00
C ILE A 176 1.07 -3.17 -1.39
N ASP A 177 0.95 -1.91 -1.72
CA ASP A 177 0.40 -1.46 -2.99
C ASP A 177 1.51 -0.91 -3.90
N ASN A 178 1.86 -1.72 -4.88
CA ASN A 178 2.80 -1.39 -5.97
C ASN A 178 2.08 -1.37 -7.33
N ILE A 179 0.75 -1.13 -7.36
CA ILE A 179 0.00 -1.02 -8.61
C ILE A 179 0.30 0.33 -9.25
N GLU A 180 0.81 0.31 -10.47
CA GLU A 180 0.95 1.49 -11.31
C GLU A 180 -0.39 1.81 -11.98
N VAL A 181 -0.82 3.07 -11.94
CA VAL A 181 -2.05 3.52 -12.62
C VAL A 181 -1.67 4.13 -13.94
N ASP A 182 -2.24 3.63 -15.03
CA ASP A 182 -2.03 4.16 -16.36
C ASP A 182 -2.47 5.64 -16.41
N PRO A 183 -1.75 6.51 -17.14
CA PRO A 183 -2.15 7.90 -17.31
C PRO A 183 -3.56 8.02 -17.91
N VAL A 184 -4.38 8.90 -17.34
CA VAL A 184 -5.73 9.16 -17.86
C VAL A 184 -5.61 9.92 -19.18
N SER A 185 -5.88 9.23 -20.29
CA SER A 185 -5.85 9.78 -21.66
C SER A 185 -7.06 9.30 -22.43
N PRO A 186 -7.91 10.21 -22.94
CA PRO A 186 -9.04 9.83 -23.83
C PRO A 186 -8.57 9.10 -25.08
N MET A 187 -7.40 9.42 -25.61
CA MET A 187 -6.83 8.73 -26.79
C MET A 187 -6.39 7.32 -26.46
N ASP A 188 -5.72 7.12 -25.31
CA ASP A 188 -5.33 5.78 -24.87
C ASP A 188 -6.55 4.91 -24.56
N TRP A 189 -7.61 5.50 -24.01
CA TRP A 189 -8.87 4.79 -23.83
C TRP A 189 -9.46 4.30 -25.14
N GLN A 190 -9.53 5.18 -26.18
CA GLN A 190 -10.02 4.80 -27.51
C GLN A 190 -9.14 3.72 -28.13
N THR A 191 -7.83 3.85 -28.03
CA THR A 191 -6.86 2.86 -28.51
C THR A 191 -7.02 1.53 -27.77
N ARG A 192 -7.18 1.55 -26.44
CA ARG A 192 -7.40 0.35 -25.60
C ARG A 192 -8.66 -0.41 -26.06
N VAL A 193 -9.77 0.29 -26.26
CA VAL A 193 -11.02 -0.31 -26.75
C VAL A 193 -10.87 -0.84 -28.18
N ALA A 194 -10.15 -0.13 -29.05
CA ALA A 194 -9.91 -0.56 -30.43
C ALA A 194 -9.03 -1.83 -30.48
N VAL A 195 -7.99 -1.88 -29.66
CA VAL A 195 -7.12 -3.07 -29.50
C VAL A 195 -7.91 -4.25 -28.97
N ALA A 196 -8.74 -4.06 -27.92
CA ALA A 196 -9.61 -5.11 -27.40
C ALA A 196 -10.55 -5.68 -28.48
N ARG A 197 -11.16 -4.83 -29.29
CA ARG A 197 -12.00 -5.25 -30.42
C ARG A 197 -11.20 -6.02 -31.48
N ALA A 198 -9.99 -5.56 -31.81
CA ALA A 198 -9.15 -6.21 -32.82
C ALA A 198 -8.65 -7.59 -32.35
N VAL A 199 -8.27 -7.72 -31.09
CA VAL A 199 -7.78 -8.97 -30.50
C VAL A 199 -8.94 -9.95 -30.31
N TYR A 200 -9.98 -9.58 -29.57
CA TYR A 200 -11.10 -10.46 -29.25
C TYR A 200 -12.09 -10.69 -30.40
N GLY A 201 -12.13 -9.80 -31.38
CA GLY A 201 -12.86 -10.01 -32.63
C GLY A 201 -12.23 -11.04 -33.56
N TYR A 202 -11.00 -11.46 -33.32
CA TYR A 202 -10.35 -12.52 -34.08
C TYR A 202 -10.83 -13.90 -33.58
N PRO A 203 -11.39 -14.77 -34.46
CA PRO A 203 -12.06 -16.00 -34.04
C PRO A 203 -11.20 -16.92 -33.14
N ALA A 204 -9.91 -17.03 -33.41
CA ALA A 204 -9.01 -17.88 -32.61
C ALA A 204 -8.81 -17.33 -31.18
N LEU A 205 -8.94 -16.00 -30.97
CA LEU A 205 -8.71 -15.34 -29.68
C LEU A 205 -9.98 -15.05 -28.89
N ASN A 206 -11.17 -15.24 -29.53
CA ASN A 206 -12.46 -14.93 -28.89
C ASN A 206 -12.66 -15.69 -27.57
N ARG A 207 -12.14 -16.93 -27.45
CA ARG A 207 -12.24 -17.75 -26.23
C ARG A 207 -11.64 -17.05 -24.99
N TYR A 208 -10.63 -16.22 -25.15
CA TYR A 208 -10.01 -15.47 -24.05
C TYR A 208 -10.87 -14.30 -23.58
N ALA A 209 -11.93 -13.92 -24.32
CA ALA A 209 -12.92 -12.93 -23.87
C ALA A 209 -14.01 -13.57 -22.99
N ILE A 210 -14.19 -14.90 -23.08
CA ILE A 210 -15.31 -15.62 -22.44
C ILE A 210 -14.95 -16.00 -21.02
N ASP A 211 -13.70 -16.46 -20.79
CA ASP A 211 -13.24 -16.85 -19.47
C ASP A 211 -12.54 -15.66 -18.77
N PRO A 212 -13.15 -15.07 -17.74
CA PRO A 212 -12.53 -13.99 -16.98
C PRO A 212 -11.27 -14.39 -16.23
N ALA A 213 -11.00 -15.69 -16.06
CA ALA A 213 -9.78 -16.18 -15.42
C ALA A 213 -8.55 -16.14 -16.33
N MET A 214 -8.75 -16.19 -17.64
CA MET A 214 -7.69 -16.25 -18.65
C MET A 214 -7.77 -15.14 -19.72
N PRO A 215 -8.04 -13.87 -19.39
CA PRO A 215 -8.13 -12.83 -20.39
C PRO A 215 -6.74 -12.45 -20.92
N ILE A 216 -6.68 -12.05 -22.20
CA ILE A 216 -5.57 -11.27 -22.71
C ILE A 216 -5.70 -9.83 -22.19
N ARG A 217 -4.88 -9.44 -21.23
CA ARG A 217 -4.95 -8.12 -20.62
C ARG A 217 -4.23 -7.09 -21.48
N ILE A 218 -4.82 -5.90 -21.61
CA ILE A 218 -4.37 -4.85 -22.53
C ILE A 218 -4.13 -3.57 -21.74
N SER A 219 -2.85 -3.18 -21.58
CA SER A 219 -2.47 -1.85 -21.10
C SER A 219 -2.11 -0.96 -22.29
N VAL A 220 -2.47 0.33 -22.22
CA VAL A 220 -2.10 1.32 -23.23
C VAL A 220 -1.65 2.60 -22.54
N GLN A 221 -0.43 3.04 -22.87
CA GLN A 221 0.16 4.26 -22.33
C GLN A 221 0.81 5.07 -23.48
N ASN A 222 0.29 6.25 -23.74
CA ASN A 222 0.75 7.12 -24.84
C ASN A 222 0.84 6.38 -26.19
N GLY A 223 -0.20 5.55 -26.49
CA GLY A 223 -0.27 4.74 -27.71
C GLY A 223 0.67 3.52 -27.73
N ASN A 224 1.43 3.25 -26.68
CA ASN A 224 2.20 2.03 -26.55
C ASN A 224 1.36 0.96 -25.86
N VAL A 225 1.18 -0.18 -26.52
CA VAL A 225 0.39 -1.29 -26.06
C VAL A 225 1.25 -2.33 -25.37
N ALA A 226 0.80 -2.88 -24.26
CA ALA A 226 1.36 -4.07 -23.63
C ALA A 226 0.28 -5.14 -23.46
N LEU A 227 0.58 -6.37 -23.87
CA LEU A 227 -0.31 -7.53 -23.75
C LEU A 227 0.21 -8.44 -22.65
N TYR A 228 -0.66 -8.81 -21.69
CA TYR A 228 -0.35 -9.70 -20.57
C TYR A 228 -1.35 -10.85 -20.48
N GLY A 229 -0.95 -11.94 -19.85
CA GLY A 229 -1.79 -13.11 -19.61
C GLY A 229 -1.17 -14.39 -20.14
N GLU A 230 -1.96 -15.45 -20.10
CA GLU A 230 -1.59 -16.77 -20.61
C GLU A 230 -2.46 -17.13 -21.81
N VAL A 231 -1.84 -17.76 -22.83
CA VAL A 231 -2.51 -18.26 -24.04
C VAL A 231 -2.14 -19.70 -24.29
N ASP A 232 -3.00 -20.45 -24.99
CA ASP A 232 -2.83 -21.89 -25.19
C ASP A 232 -1.71 -22.24 -26.17
N SER A 233 -1.36 -21.30 -27.07
CA SER A 233 -0.38 -21.60 -28.13
C SER A 233 0.46 -20.39 -28.52
N GLN A 234 1.63 -20.66 -29.10
CA GLN A 234 2.48 -19.66 -29.72
C GLN A 234 1.75 -18.93 -30.87
N ALA A 235 0.90 -19.61 -31.61
CA ALA A 235 0.11 -19.00 -32.67
C ALA A 235 -0.88 -17.94 -32.12
N ASP A 236 -1.49 -18.19 -30.94
CA ASP A 236 -2.36 -17.23 -30.29
C ASP A 236 -1.57 -16.00 -29.81
N LYS A 237 -0.37 -16.23 -29.23
CA LYS A 237 0.55 -15.17 -28.81
C LYS A 237 0.90 -14.25 -29.99
N GLU A 238 1.24 -14.82 -31.14
CA GLU A 238 1.57 -14.07 -32.35
C GLU A 238 0.36 -13.40 -32.96
N ALA A 239 -0.81 -14.09 -33.01
CA ALA A 239 -2.05 -13.50 -33.51
C ALA A 239 -2.47 -12.28 -32.68
N ALA A 240 -2.40 -12.34 -31.34
CA ALA A 240 -2.70 -11.23 -30.45
C ALA A 240 -1.79 -10.02 -30.74
N PHE A 241 -0.47 -10.27 -30.91
CA PHE A 241 0.48 -9.22 -31.28
C PHE A 241 0.12 -8.57 -32.61
N LEU A 242 -0.10 -9.37 -33.66
CA LEU A 242 -0.41 -8.84 -35.00
C LEU A 242 -1.72 -8.04 -35.01
N ARG A 243 -2.73 -8.51 -34.28
CA ARG A 243 -4.02 -7.81 -34.17
C ARG A 243 -3.90 -6.49 -33.44
N ALA A 244 -3.16 -6.44 -32.34
CA ALA A 244 -2.90 -5.21 -31.60
C ALA A 244 -2.06 -4.21 -32.42
N ASN A 245 -1.01 -4.69 -33.08
CA ASN A 245 -0.09 -3.84 -33.86
C ASN A 245 -0.77 -3.24 -35.11
N GLY A 246 -1.81 -3.87 -35.63
CA GLY A 246 -2.57 -3.37 -36.78
C GLY A 246 -3.59 -2.27 -36.45
N VAL A 247 -3.75 -1.87 -35.19
CA VAL A 247 -4.76 -0.87 -34.78
C VAL A 247 -4.22 0.54 -35.04
N PRO A 248 -4.98 1.42 -35.73
CA PRO A 248 -4.58 2.81 -35.91
C PRO A 248 -4.40 3.51 -34.56
N GLY A 249 -3.30 4.27 -34.42
CA GLY A 249 -2.94 4.97 -33.20
C GLY A 249 -2.07 4.17 -32.23
N VAL A 250 -1.77 2.91 -32.55
CA VAL A 250 -0.76 2.11 -31.82
C VAL A 250 0.64 2.43 -32.35
N PHE A 251 1.53 2.87 -31.48
CA PHE A 251 2.93 3.17 -31.81
C PHE A 251 3.86 1.97 -31.63
N SER A 252 3.59 1.16 -30.61
CA SER A 252 4.34 -0.07 -30.37
C SER A 252 3.50 -1.10 -29.63
N VAL A 253 3.87 -2.38 -29.75
CA VAL A 253 3.27 -3.47 -28.97
C VAL A 253 4.36 -4.26 -28.29
N LYS A 254 4.29 -4.37 -26.97
CA LYS A 254 5.08 -5.30 -26.17
C LYS A 254 4.21 -6.51 -25.82
N ASN A 255 4.65 -7.69 -26.21
CA ASN A 255 3.90 -8.93 -26.02
C ASN A 255 4.48 -9.75 -24.86
N TYR A 256 3.91 -9.59 -23.67
CA TYR A 256 4.27 -10.34 -22.47
C TYR A 256 3.36 -11.58 -22.24
N LEU A 257 2.60 -11.98 -23.25
CA LEU A 257 1.80 -13.21 -23.17
C LEU A 257 2.71 -14.41 -22.96
N GLN A 258 2.30 -15.30 -22.06
CA GLN A 258 2.96 -16.57 -21.81
C GLN A 258 2.19 -17.68 -22.48
N VAL A 259 2.87 -18.70 -22.97
CA VAL A 259 2.22 -19.89 -23.54
C VAL A 259 2.08 -20.94 -22.45
N ALA A 260 0.87 -21.48 -22.27
CA ALA A 260 0.57 -22.50 -21.28
C ALA A 260 1.56 -23.65 -21.34
N GLY A 261 2.06 -24.07 -20.18
CA GLY A 261 3.02 -25.18 -20.06
C GLY A 261 4.45 -24.86 -20.52
N GLN A 262 4.76 -23.64 -20.93
CA GLN A 262 6.14 -23.22 -21.22
C GLN A 262 6.73 -22.45 -20.03
N PRO A 263 8.06 -22.58 -19.76
CA PRO A 263 8.72 -21.75 -18.76
C PRO A 263 8.56 -20.28 -19.10
N ALA A 264 8.31 -19.44 -18.10
CA ALA A 264 8.23 -18.00 -18.29
C ALA A 264 9.51 -17.48 -18.96
N GLU A 265 9.35 -16.80 -20.08
CA GLU A 265 10.45 -16.14 -20.79
C GLU A 265 11.03 -15.06 -19.87
N LYS A 266 12.29 -15.19 -19.45
CA LYS A 266 12.95 -14.15 -18.63
C LYS A 266 13.02 -12.88 -19.46
N THR A 267 12.21 -11.92 -19.13
CA THR A 267 12.29 -10.55 -19.66
C THR A 267 13.69 -10.00 -19.35
N LYS A 268 14.47 -9.74 -20.39
CA LYS A 268 15.76 -9.02 -20.30
C LYS A 268 15.53 -7.53 -20.19
#